data_ebeeb578769b6c08fb7f5ba4948dd2a3
#
_entry.id   ebeeb578769b6c08fb7f5ba4948dd2a3
#
_cell.length_a   1.000
_cell.length_b   1.000
_cell.length_c   1.000
_cell.angle_alpha   90.00
_cell.angle_beta   90.00
_cell.angle_gamma   90.00
#
_symmetry.space_group_name_H-M   'P 1'
#
loop_
_entity.id
_entity.type
_entity.pdbx_description
1 polymer ?
#
loop_
_entity_poly.entity_id
_entity_poly.type
_entity_poly.pdbx_seq_one_letter_code
_entity_poly.pdbx_strand_id
1 'polypeptide(L)'
;KLIKAKKSLGQNFLTDRNVLEKIVNTTKIKNKTVLEIGPGTGNLTSFILKNNPKKLVVIEKDRDLANNLENTFNNQLTIINDDVLNINENFLFDEKVTVFGNLPYNISTEILSKWITNLKDNFWFDCLILMFQKEVADRIIAKFNTQAYGRLSILSNWKLDIKKICDVSPDSFYPKPKIISSLLFFS
;
A
#
# COMPACT_ATOMS: atom_id res chain seq x y z
N LYS A 1 25.46 -4.15 -3.30
CA LYS A 1 25.04 -5.09 -2.22
C LYS A 1 23.65 -5.61 -2.54
N LEU A 2 23.50 -6.93 -2.64
CA LEU A 2 22.18 -7.56 -2.78
C LEU A 2 21.34 -7.27 -1.53
N ILE A 3 20.19 -6.63 -1.72
CA ILE A 3 19.22 -6.39 -0.63
C ILE A 3 18.57 -7.73 -0.27
N LYS A 4 18.70 -8.15 0.98
CA LYS A 4 18.05 -9.36 1.49
C LYS A 4 16.74 -9.01 2.17
N ALA A 5 15.67 -9.73 1.80
CA ALA A 5 14.38 -9.59 2.46
C ALA A 5 14.47 -10.02 3.93
N LYS A 6 13.90 -9.23 4.82
CA LYS A 6 13.85 -9.49 6.25
C LYS A 6 12.49 -10.14 6.61
N LYS A 7 12.50 -11.42 6.97
CA LYS A 7 11.28 -12.16 7.36
C LYS A 7 10.56 -11.52 8.55
N SER A 8 11.31 -10.98 9.51
CA SER A 8 10.75 -10.28 10.68
C SER A 8 9.93 -9.04 10.33
N LEU A 9 10.17 -8.45 9.16
CA LEU A 9 9.43 -7.30 8.65
C LEU A 9 8.37 -7.70 7.59
N GLY A 10 8.15 -8.98 7.36
CA GLY A 10 7.16 -9.47 6.41
C GLY A 10 7.44 -9.06 4.95
N GLN A 11 8.71 -8.91 4.57
CA GLN A 11 9.08 -8.39 3.27
C GLN A 11 8.90 -9.42 2.15
N ASN A 12 8.01 -9.11 1.21
CA ASN A 12 7.84 -9.79 -0.08
C ASN A 12 7.76 -8.70 -1.14
N PHE A 13 8.80 -8.58 -1.95
CA PHE A 13 8.90 -7.52 -2.95
C PHE A 13 8.15 -7.90 -4.22
N LEU A 14 7.26 -7.04 -4.68
CA LEU A 14 6.54 -7.21 -5.94
C LEU A 14 7.50 -6.96 -7.11
N THR A 15 7.65 -7.95 -7.97
CA THR A 15 8.60 -7.93 -9.09
C THR A 15 7.94 -8.10 -10.47
N ASP A 16 6.71 -8.58 -10.51
CA ASP A 16 5.95 -8.80 -11.74
C ASP A 16 5.56 -7.46 -12.39
N ARG A 17 6.14 -7.21 -13.56
CA ARG A 17 5.93 -5.97 -14.30
C ARG A 17 4.47 -5.73 -14.69
N ASN A 18 3.76 -6.78 -15.11
CA ASN A 18 2.36 -6.67 -15.51
C ASN A 18 1.47 -6.30 -14.33
N VAL A 19 1.77 -6.84 -13.15
CA VAL A 19 1.05 -6.50 -11.91
C VAL A 19 1.36 -5.06 -11.50
N LEU A 20 2.62 -4.64 -11.56
CA LEU A 20 3.03 -3.26 -11.25
C LEU A 20 2.33 -2.24 -12.15
N GLU A 21 2.25 -2.50 -13.45
CA GLU A 21 1.50 -1.68 -14.40
C GLU A 21 0.01 -1.62 -14.08
N LYS A 22 -0.59 -2.76 -13.73
CA LYS A 22 -2.00 -2.82 -13.35
C LYS A 22 -2.30 -2.01 -12.09
N ILE A 23 -1.43 -2.09 -11.09
CA ILE A 23 -1.56 -1.30 -9.85
C ILE A 23 -1.54 0.19 -10.13
N VAL A 24 -0.52 0.67 -10.83
CA VAL A 24 -0.35 2.11 -11.08
C VAL A 24 -1.42 2.68 -12.00
N ASN A 25 -2.01 1.86 -12.87
CA ASN A 25 -3.08 2.24 -13.78
C ASN A 25 -4.50 2.11 -13.19
N THR A 26 -4.62 1.69 -11.93
CA THR A 26 -5.94 1.60 -11.25
C THR A 26 -6.62 2.97 -11.15
N THR A 27 -5.85 4.03 -11.02
CA THR A 27 -6.34 5.41 -11.02
C THR A 27 -5.33 6.35 -11.69
N LYS A 28 -5.79 7.50 -12.16
CA LYS A 28 -4.90 8.53 -12.73
C LYS A 28 -4.17 9.28 -11.63
N ILE A 29 -2.85 9.31 -11.69
CA ILE A 29 -2.00 9.98 -10.69
C ILE A 29 -1.20 11.16 -11.24
N LYS A 30 -1.31 11.44 -12.53
CA LYS A 30 -0.64 12.60 -13.16
C LYS A 30 -1.03 13.88 -12.42
N ASN A 31 -0.03 14.67 -12.03
CA ASN A 31 -0.17 15.91 -11.28
C ASN A 31 -0.84 15.77 -9.89
N LYS A 32 -0.92 14.55 -9.35
CA LYS A 32 -1.43 14.29 -7.99
C LYS A 32 -0.29 14.06 -7.00
N THR A 33 -0.55 14.37 -5.74
CA THR A 33 0.31 13.96 -4.63
C THR A 33 0.03 12.50 -4.30
N VAL A 34 1.08 11.71 -4.26
CA VAL A 34 1.02 10.25 -4.04
C VAL A 34 1.81 9.88 -2.78
N LEU A 35 1.24 8.99 -1.99
CA LEU A 35 1.89 8.34 -0.86
C LEU A 35 2.05 6.85 -1.15
N GLU A 36 3.26 6.34 -1.03
CA GLU A 36 3.53 4.90 -1.11
C GLU A 36 3.99 4.37 0.25
N ILE A 37 3.31 3.32 0.72
CA ILE A 37 3.66 2.63 1.96
C ILE A 37 4.44 1.37 1.65
N GLY A 38 5.61 1.21 2.27
CA GLY A 38 6.45 0.04 2.11
C GLY A 38 6.99 -0.14 0.69
N PRO A 39 7.67 0.87 0.13
CA PRO A 39 8.17 0.81 -1.26
C PRO A 39 9.17 -0.32 -1.51
N GLY A 40 9.77 -0.85 -0.46
CA GLY A 40 10.71 -1.96 -0.54
C GLY A 40 11.91 -1.62 -1.43
N THR A 41 12.11 -2.41 -2.49
CA THR A 41 13.18 -2.20 -3.46
C THR A 41 12.90 -1.10 -4.49
N GLY A 42 11.70 -0.50 -4.47
CA GLY A 42 11.34 0.63 -5.33
C GLY A 42 10.76 0.23 -6.69
N ASN A 43 10.33 -1.01 -6.87
CA ASN A 43 9.76 -1.44 -8.15
C ASN A 43 8.46 -0.70 -8.48
N LEU A 44 7.49 -0.65 -7.56
CA LEU A 44 6.27 0.14 -7.76
C LEU A 44 6.58 1.64 -7.79
N THR A 45 7.49 2.11 -6.96
CA THR A 45 7.97 3.51 -6.93
C THR A 45 8.39 3.98 -8.32
N SER A 46 9.16 3.17 -9.04
CA SER A 46 9.59 3.46 -10.41
C SER A 46 8.40 3.64 -11.37
N PHE A 47 7.39 2.78 -11.29
CA PHE A 47 6.18 2.88 -12.12
C PHE A 47 5.32 4.10 -11.75
N ILE A 48 5.23 4.44 -10.47
CA ILE A 48 4.55 5.66 -10.01
C ILE A 48 5.23 6.90 -10.62
N LEU A 49 6.54 7.00 -10.51
CA LEU A 49 7.30 8.16 -11.02
C LEU A 49 7.15 8.33 -12.55
N LYS A 50 7.08 7.24 -13.31
CA LYS A 50 6.84 7.28 -14.77
C LYS A 50 5.47 7.87 -15.15
N ASN A 51 4.52 7.90 -14.23
CA ASN A 51 3.19 8.47 -14.45
C ASN A 51 3.09 9.94 -14.02
N ASN A 52 4.22 10.59 -13.79
CA ASN A 52 4.35 12.04 -13.55
C ASN A 52 3.45 12.57 -12.42
N PRO A 53 3.54 12.03 -11.19
CA PRO A 53 2.86 12.62 -10.04
C PRO A 53 3.42 14.02 -9.78
N LYS A 54 2.62 14.88 -9.15
CA LYS A 54 3.05 16.19 -8.68
C LYS A 54 4.13 16.05 -7.59
N LYS A 55 3.93 15.11 -6.67
CA LYS A 55 4.81 14.80 -5.55
C LYS A 55 4.64 13.34 -5.16
N LEU A 56 5.74 12.68 -4.83
CA LEU A 56 5.74 11.33 -4.26
C LEU A 56 6.42 11.34 -2.89
N VAL A 57 5.69 10.88 -1.88
CA VAL A 57 6.20 10.61 -0.55
C VAL A 57 6.14 9.11 -0.31
N VAL A 58 7.20 8.54 0.22
CA VAL A 58 7.26 7.13 0.59
C VAL A 58 7.58 6.96 2.07
N ILE A 59 6.94 5.98 2.71
CA ILE A 59 7.22 5.62 4.11
C ILE A 59 7.82 4.22 4.12
N GLU A 60 9.07 4.11 4.55
CA GLU A 60 9.82 2.86 4.62
C GLU A 60 10.45 2.69 6.01
N LYS A 61 10.08 1.63 6.69
CA LYS A 61 10.58 1.33 8.05
C LYS A 61 12.02 0.82 8.05
N ASP A 62 12.39 0.04 7.04
CA ASP A 62 13.71 -0.55 6.92
C ASP A 62 14.72 0.50 6.44
N ARG A 63 15.72 0.79 7.29
CA ARG A 63 16.74 1.80 7.01
C ARG A 63 17.60 1.46 5.80
N ASP A 64 17.92 0.18 5.59
CA ASP A 64 18.73 -0.24 4.44
C ASP A 64 17.98 -0.03 3.13
N LEU A 65 16.66 -0.33 3.11
CA LEU A 65 15.78 -0.07 1.98
C LEU A 65 15.60 1.43 1.75
N ALA A 66 15.39 2.22 2.81
CA ALA A 66 15.27 3.67 2.69
C ALA A 66 16.54 4.30 2.08
N ASN A 67 17.73 3.88 2.51
CA ASN A 67 18.99 4.33 1.95
C ASN A 67 19.14 3.92 0.47
N ASN A 68 18.70 2.71 0.12
CA ASN A 68 18.73 2.27 -1.28
C ASN A 68 17.80 3.11 -2.17
N LEU A 69 16.63 3.46 -1.68
CA LEU A 69 15.68 4.33 -2.40
C LEU A 69 16.26 5.73 -2.62
N GLU A 70 16.92 6.29 -1.60
CA GLU A 70 17.61 7.58 -1.72
C GLU A 70 18.67 7.54 -2.82
N ASN A 71 19.51 6.50 -2.84
CA ASN A 71 20.55 6.34 -3.84
C ASN A 71 19.99 6.09 -5.26
N THR A 72 18.84 5.40 -5.36
CA THR A 72 18.24 5.05 -6.66
C THR A 72 17.47 6.21 -7.28
N PHE A 73 16.70 6.95 -6.49
CA PHE A 73 15.76 7.96 -6.98
C PHE A 73 16.18 9.40 -6.69
N ASN A 74 17.17 9.59 -5.82
CA ASN A 74 17.68 10.91 -5.43
C ASN A 74 16.53 11.87 -5.03
N ASN A 75 16.47 13.05 -5.64
CA ASN A 75 15.50 14.10 -5.32
C ASN A 75 14.10 13.90 -5.94
N GLN A 76 13.84 12.76 -6.60
CA GLN A 76 12.55 12.53 -7.28
C GLN A 76 11.40 12.25 -6.31
N LEU A 77 11.70 11.94 -5.06
CA LEU A 77 10.72 11.61 -4.03
C LEU A 77 11.18 12.07 -2.65
N THR A 78 10.25 12.12 -1.71
CA THR A 78 10.52 12.36 -0.30
C THR A 78 10.42 11.04 0.46
N ILE A 79 11.46 10.67 1.20
CA ILE A 79 11.51 9.43 1.98
C ILE A 79 11.33 9.74 3.45
N ILE A 80 10.38 9.06 4.09
CA ILE A 80 10.19 9.05 5.54
C ILE A 80 10.63 7.68 6.05
N ASN A 81 11.77 7.63 6.73
CA ASN A 81 12.25 6.39 7.33
C ASN A 81 11.67 6.23 8.73
N ASP A 82 10.46 5.71 8.79
CA ASP A 82 9.72 5.47 10.03
C ASP A 82 8.70 4.35 9.83
N ASP A 83 8.12 3.91 10.95
CA ASP A 83 6.99 2.99 10.94
C ASP A 83 5.69 3.77 10.62
N VAL A 84 4.95 3.33 9.61
CA VAL A 84 3.68 3.96 9.24
C VAL A 84 2.68 3.99 10.40
N LEU A 85 2.77 3.06 11.34
CA LEU A 85 1.92 3.06 12.56
C LEU A 85 2.21 4.24 13.49
N ASN A 86 3.37 4.86 13.40
CA ASN A 86 3.75 6.05 14.18
C ASN A 86 3.41 7.37 13.49
N ILE A 87 2.98 7.34 12.23
CA ILE A 87 2.70 8.53 11.42
C ILE A 87 1.25 8.98 11.63
N ASN A 88 1.05 10.30 11.73
CA ASN A 88 -0.28 10.89 11.64
C ASN A 88 -0.47 11.55 10.27
N GLU A 89 -1.08 10.83 9.36
CA GLU A 89 -1.24 11.22 7.96
C GLU A 89 -2.08 12.50 7.80
N ASN A 90 -3.01 12.78 8.72
CA ASN A 90 -3.83 14.00 8.70
C ASN A 90 -3.00 15.30 8.75
N PHE A 91 -1.79 15.25 9.30
CA PHE A 91 -0.90 16.40 9.41
C PHE A 91 0.25 16.38 8.40
N LEU A 92 0.36 15.31 7.60
CA LEU A 92 1.48 15.14 6.68
C LEU A 92 1.26 15.87 5.34
N PHE A 93 0.00 16.08 4.95
CA PHE A 93 -0.35 16.63 3.65
C PHE A 93 -1.35 17.77 3.76
N ASP A 94 -1.20 18.78 2.88
CA ASP A 94 -2.12 19.91 2.74
C ASP A 94 -3.28 19.63 1.78
N GLU A 95 -3.17 18.55 1.01
CA GLU A 95 -4.17 18.11 0.04
C GLU A 95 -4.40 16.60 0.15
N LYS A 96 -5.53 16.13 -0.39
CA LYS A 96 -5.81 14.68 -0.45
C LYS A 96 -4.80 13.96 -1.33
N VAL A 97 -4.38 12.78 -0.89
CA VAL A 97 -3.38 11.97 -1.58
C VAL A 97 -3.95 10.66 -2.10
N THR A 98 -3.38 10.16 -3.19
CA THR A 98 -3.59 8.79 -3.65
C THR A 98 -2.57 7.90 -2.97
N VAL A 99 -3.03 6.84 -2.32
CA VAL A 99 -2.17 5.93 -1.53
C VAL A 99 -1.99 4.61 -2.25
N PHE A 100 -0.74 4.19 -2.41
CA PHE A 100 -0.37 2.84 -2.83
C PHE A 100 0.33 2.12 -1.69
N GLY A 101 0.06 0.84 -1.52
CA GLY A 101 0.75 0.04 -0.52
C GLY A 101 0.74 -1.46 -0.82
N ASN A 102 1.94 -2.03 -0.92
CA ASN A 102 2.16 -3.46 -0.74
C ASN A 102 2.50 -3.66 0.75
N LEU A 103 1.45 -3.69 1.58
CA LEU A 103 1.59 -3.66 3.04
C LEU A 103 2.26 -4.94 3.56
N PRO A 104 3.13 -4.83 4.58
CA PRO A 104 3.63 -6.02 5.29
C PRO A 104 2.47 -6.82 5.86
N TYR A 105 2.41 -8.12 5.58
CA TYR A 105 1.25 -8.96 5.91
C TYR A 105 0.94 -9.03 7.40
N ASN A 106 1.95 -8.96 8.26
CA ASN A 106 1.82 -9.02 9.70
C ASN A 106 1.16 -7.78 10.33
N ILE A 107 1.14 -6.64 9.64
CA ILE A 107 0.59 -5.37 10.15
C ILE A 107 -0.46 -4.73 9.23
N SER A 108 -0.81 -5.36 8.13
CA SER A 108 -1.72 -4.78 7.12
C SER A 108 -3.10 -4.40 7.68
N THR A 109 -3.69 -5.26 8.50
CA THR A 109 -5.00 -4.99 9.13
C THR A 109 -4.90 -3.90 10.19
N GLU A 110 -3.80 -3.83 10.92
CA GLU A 110 -3.55 -2.79 11.91
C GLU A 110 -3.40 -1.41 11.27
N ILE A 111 -2.70 -1.32 10.15
CA ILE A 111 -2.58 -0.09 9.36
C ILE A 111 -3.95 0.37 8.87
N LEU A 112 -4.72 -0.52 8.25
CA LEU A 112 -6.06 -0.22 7.74
C LEU A 112 -7.00 0.23 8.86
N SER A 113 -7.01 -0.48 9.98
CA SER A 113 -7.83 -0.15 11.15
C SER A 113 -7.47 1.23 11.71
N LYS A 114 -6.19 1.53 11.85
CA LYS A 114 -5.71 2.86 12.27
C LYS A 114 -6.23 3.96 11.35
N TRP A 115 -6.13 3.78 10.04
CA TRP A 115 -6.58 4.79 9.09
C TRP A 115 -8.08 5.01 9.15
N ILE A 116 -8.88 3.94 9.21
CA ILE A 116 -10.35 4.06 9.26
C ILE A 116 -10.82 4.67 10.57
N THR A 117 -10.28 4.24 11.71
CA THR A 117 -10.68 4.77 13.03
C THR A 117 -10.31 6.24 13.21
N ASN A 118 -9.23 6.68 12.57
CA ASN A 118 -8.77 8.07 12.64
C ASN A 118 -9.35 8.96 11.52
N LEU A 119 -10.23 8.44 10.67
CA LEU A 119 -10.90 9.24 9.65
C LEU A 119 -11.81 10.27 10.30
N LYS A 120 -11.58 11.53 9.97
CA LYS A 120 -12.47 12.66 10.24
C LYS A 120 -13.40 12.87 9.05
N ASP A 121 -14.31 13.82 9.12
CA ASP A 121 -15.24 14.15 8.03
C ASP A 121 -14.50 14.52 6.73
N ASN A 122 -13.31 15.08 6.86
CA ASN A 122 -12.43 15.39 5.75
C ASN A 122 -11.32 14.34 5.66
N PHE A 123 -11.43 13.41 4.68
CA PHE A 123 -10.43 12.37 4.48
C PHE A 123 -9.10 12.97 4.01
N TRP A 124 -7.98 12.48 4.55
CA TRP A 124 -6.65 12.88 4.12
C TRP A 124 -6.23 12.24 2.78
N PHE A 125 -6.98 11.27 2.28
CA PHE A 125 -6.75 10.60 0.99
C PHE A 125 -7.99 10.69 0.09
N ASP A 126 -7.79 10.59 -1.22
CA ASP A 126 -8.87 10.42 -2.19
C ASP A 126 -9.18 8.95 -2.47
N CYS A 127 -8.18 8.10 -2.51
CA CYS A 127 -8.34 6.65 -2.59
C CYS A 127 -7.12 5.91 -2.05
N LEU A 128 -7.34 4.64 -1.68
CA LEU A 128 -6.31 3.70 -1.27
C LEU A 128 -6.27 2.52 -2.25
N ILE A 129 -5.08 2.14 -2.69
CA ILE A 129 -4.83 0.98 -3.55
C ILE A 129 -3.86 0.09 -2.81
N LEU A 130 -4.39 -0.96 -2.16
CA LEU A 130 -3.66 -1.74 -1.17
C LEU A 130 -3.70 -3.23 -1.49
N MET A 131 -2.56 -3.88 -1.26
CA MET A 131 -2.39 -5.32 -1.37
C MET A 131 -2.53 -5.98 -0.01
N PHE A 132 -3.34 -7.04 0.06
CA PHE A 132 -3.51 -7.88 1.24
C PHE A 132 -3.35 -9.35 0.87
N GLN A 133 -3.09 -10.22 1.85
CA GLN A 133 -3.30 -11.64 1.66
C GLN A 133 -4.77 -11.90 1.32
N LYS A 134 -5.04 -12.86 0.42
CA LYS A 134 -6.41 -13.12 -0.08
C LYS A 134 -7.42 -13.35 1.04
N GLU A 135 -7.08 -14.12 2.06
CA GLU A 135 -7.98 -14.37 3.19
C GLU A 135 -8.36 -13.07 3.94
N VAL A 136 -7.40 -12.18 4.12
CA VAL A 136 -7.63 -10.86 4.74
C VAL A 136 -8.51 -9.99 3.85
N ALA A 137 -8.21 -9.94 2.55
CA ALA A 137 -9.01 -9.21 1.58
C ALA A 137 -10.46 -9.71 1.53
N ASP A 138 -10.66 -11.03 1.55
CA ASP A 138 -12.00 -11.65 1.56
C ASP A 138 -12.80 -11.24 2.81
N ARG A 139 -12.15 -11.11 3.97
CA ARG A 139 -12.79 -10.58 5.19
C ARG A 139 -13.13 -9.11 5.08
N ILE A 140 -12.29 -8.30 4.46
CA ILE A 140 -12.53 -6.87 4.26
C ILE A 140 -13.76 -6.63 3.40
N ILE A 141 -13.91 -7.37 2.30
CA ILE A 141 -15.00 -7.20 1.32
C ILE A 141 -16.21 -8.10 1.57
N ALA A 142 -16.21 -8.92 2.63
CA ALA A 142 -17.26 -9.89 2.91
C ALA A 142 -18.63 -9.20 3.07
N LYS A 143 -19.65 -9.82 2.49
CA LYS A 143 -21.04 -9.38 2.58
C LYS A 143 -21.72 -9.95 3.82
N PHE A 144 -22.72 -9.23 4.31
CA PHE A 144 -23.58 -9.69 5.41
C PHE A 144 -24.09 -11.13 5.13
N ASN A 145 -24.20 -11.93 6.17
CA ASN A 145 -24.59 -13.35 6.12
C ASN A 145 -23.62 -14.29 5.34
N THR A 146 -22.39 -13.91 5.11
CA THR A 146 -21.36 -14.82 4.62
C THR A 146 -20.43 -15.25 5.75
N GLN A 147 -19.77 -16.40 5.59
CA GLN A 147 -18.85 -16.94 6.62
C GLN A 147 -17.70 -16.01 6.94
N ALA A 148 -17.20 -15.27 5.96
CA ALA A 148 -16.08 -14.34 6.12
C ALA A 148 -16.49 -13.00 6.75
N TYR A 149 -17.81 -12.71 6.85
CA TYR A 149 -18.30 -11.46 7.40
C TYR A 149 -18.05 -11.37 8.90
N GLY A 150 -17.47 -10.28 9.34
CA GLY A 150 -17.13 -10.06 10.72
C GLY A 150 -16.68 -8.64 11.02
N ARG A 151 -15.95 -8.50 12.11
CA ARG A 151 -15.49 -7.19 12.60
C ARG A 151 -14.73 -6.36 11.56
N LEU A 152 -13.84 -7.00 10.79
CA LEU A 152 -13.05 -6.31 9.78
C LEU A 152 -13.90 -5.82 8.62
N SER A 153 -14.90 -6.60 8.18
CA SER A 153 -15.87 -6.20 7.16
C SER A 153 -16.67 -4.96 7.58
N ILE A 154 -17.18 -4.98 8.81
CA ILE A 154 -17.98 -3.89 9.37
C ILE A 154 -17.16 -2.61 9.45
N LEU A 155 -15.95 -2.68 10.02
CA LEU A 155 -15.07 -1.54 10.17
C LEU A 155 -14.71 -0.95 8.80
N SER A 156 -14.29 -1.80 7.87
CA SER A 156 -13.79 -1.36 6.56
C SER A 156 -14.89 -0.70 5.71
N ASN A 157 -16.10 -1.24 5.75
CA ASN A 157 -17.24 -0.73 4.97
C ASN A 157 -18.04 0.38 5.66
N TRP A 158 -17.65 0.76 6.87
CA TRP A 158 -18.35 1.81 7.61
C TRP A 158 -18.27 3.19 6.96
N LYS A 159 -17.10 3.53 6.43
CA LYS A 159 -16.83 4.85 5.82
C LYS A 159 -16.33 4.79 4.38
N LEU A 160 -16.00 3.61 3.86
CA LEU A 160 -15.35 3.44 2.58
C LEU A 160 -16.11 2.48 1.68
N ASP A 161 -16.13 2.80 0.39
CA ASP A 161 -16.51 1.88 -0.67
C ASP A 161 -15.28 1.06 -1.07
N ILE A 162 -15.44 -0.26 -1.15
CA ILE A 162 -14.33 -1.17 -1.37
C ILE A 162 -14.65 -2.12 -2.50
N LYS A 163 -13.71 -2.27 -3.44
CA LYS A 163 -13.80 -3.30 -4.48
C LYS A 163 -12.48 -4.01 -4.70
N LYS A 164 -12.55 -5.29 -5.03
CA LYS A 164 -11.40 -6.06 -5.46
C LYS A 164 -11.09 -5.76 -6.93
N ILE A 165 -9.82 -5.42 -7.20
CA ILE A 165 -9.31 -5.19 -8.55
C ILE A 165 -8.90 -6.52 -9.18
N CYS A 166 -8.08 -7.31 -8.48
CA CYS A 166 -7.59 -8.62 -8.93
C CYS A 166 -6.97 -9.42 -7.79
N ASP A 167 -6.80 -10.72 -8.04
CA ASP A 167 -5.89 -11.57 -7.28
C ASP A 167 -4.49 -11.53 -7.91
N VAL A 168 -3.47 -11.74 -7.10
CA VAL A 168 -2.06 -11.71 -7.51
C VAL A 168 -1.37 -12.99 -7.05
N SER A 169 -0.78 -13.71 -8.02
CA SER A 169 -0.06 -14.96 -7.75
C SER A 169 1.15 -14.74 -6.84
N PRO A 170 1.48 -15.71 -5.97
CA PRO A 170 2.75 -15.72 -5.24
C PRO A 170 3.98 -15.59 -6.14
N ASP A 171 3.92 -16.06 -7.38
CA ASP A 171 5.01 -15.96 -8.35
C ASP A 171 5.38 -14.52 -8.74
N SER A 172 4.49 -13.57 -8.48
CA SER A 172 4.72 -12.14 -8.74
C SER A 172 5.62 -11.45 -7.69
N PHE A 173 6.02 -12.17 -6.64
CA PHE A 173 6.81 -11.64 -5.52
C PHE A 173 8.14 -12.38 -5.33
N TYR A 174 9.11 -11.65 -4.77
CA TYR A 174 10.36 -12.21 -4.27
C TYR A 174 10.71 -11.65 -2.87
N PRO A 175 10.98 -12.48 -1.87
CA PRO A 175 10.77 -13.94 -1.88
C PRO A 175 9.31 -14.30 -2.12
N LYS A 176 9.07 -15.46 -2.72
CA LYS A 176 7.73 -15.95 -3.02
C LYS A 176 6.95 -16.21 -1.72
N PRO A 177 5.81 -15.54 -1.47
CA PRO A 177 4.94 -15.87 -0.35
C PRO A 177 4.24 -17.22 -0.57
N LYS A 178 3.67 -17.77 0.50
CA LYS A 178 2.98 -19.07 0.43
C LYS A 178 1.58 -19.00 -0.14
N ILE A 179 0.96 -17.83 -0.13
CA ILE A 179 -0.46 -17.62 -0.43
C ILE A 179 -0.67 -16.50 -1.44
N ILE A 180 -1.82 -16.57 -2.10
CA ILE A 180 -2.30 -15.56 -3.06
C ILE A 180 -2.56 -14.24 -2.33
N SER A 181 -2.29 -13.14 -2.99
CA SER A 181 -2.64 -11.79 -2.56
C SER A 181 -3.80 -11.23 -3.36
N SER A 182 -4.46 -10.21 -2.85
CA SER A 182 -5.53 -9.49 -3.55
C SER A 182 -5.29 -8.00 -3.48
N LEU A 183 -5.53 -7.33 -4.60
CA LEU A 183 -5.48 -5.88 -4.70
C LEU A 183 -6.87 -5.29 -4.47
N LEU A 184 -7.00 -4.43 -3.48
CA LEU A 184 -8.24 -3.73 -3.13
C LEU A 184 -8.13 -2.24 -3.42
N PHE A 185 -9.23 -1.67 -3.88
CA PHE A 185 -9.43 -0.24 -4.08
C PHE A 185 -10.46 0.27 -3.06
N PHE A 186 -10.07 1.33 -2.35
CA PHE A 186 -10.91 1.99 -1.34
C PHE A 186 -11.14 3.44 -1.73
N SER A 187 -12.37 3.89 -1.68
CA SER A 187 -12.72 5.30 -1.90
C SER A 187 -13.79 5.82 -0.93
#